data_e17548053962bb277038e23f77209e6d
#
_entry.id   e17548053962bb277038e23f77209e6d
#
_cell.length_a   1.000
_cell.length_b   1.000
_cell.length_c   1.000
_cell.angle_alpha   90.00
_cell.angle_beta   90.00
_cell.angle_gamma   90.00
#
_symmetry.space_group_name_H-M   'P 1'
#
loop_
_entity.id
_entity.type
_entity.pdbx_description
1 polymer ?
#
loop_
_entity_poly.entity_id
_entity_poly.type
_entity_poly.pdbx_seq_one_letter_code
_entity_poly.pdbx_strand_id
1 'polypeptide(L)'
;MAVAVLLVLPFIILKLNAIFHRRGSLPAGGGREIYLAFPAPGSELEFIQAHAEVRIPDSAIEIHALINKSDTRVRFNLPPPDFSLFIKDTYCDQPFSALNPRDVRCEEHDPDWWRPGAAIDLEKCTGGNSYIHQQILKDGSDRGSLVIYVLTLMEAFETPSE
;
A
#
# COMPACT_ATOMS: atom_id res chain seq x y z
N MET A 1 9.58 -40.75 -9.80
CA MET A 1 9.58 -39.27 -9.81
C MET A 1 8.33 -38.62 -9.18
N ALA A 2 7.50 -39.31 -8.41
CA ALA A 2 6.27 -38.75 -7.82
C ALA A 2 6.38 -38.27 -6.38
N VAL A 3 7.51 -38.47 -5.68
CA VAL A 3 7.66 -38.17 -4.26
C VAL A 3 8.05 -36.70 -3.99
N ALA A 4 8.69 -36.03 -4.97
CA ALA A 4 9.15 -34.65 -4.81
C ALA A 4 8.00 -33.60 -4.84
N VAL A 5 6.91 -33.90 -5.52
CA VAL A 5 5.77 -32.96 -5.66
C VAL A 5 4.94 -32.89 -4.37
N LEU A 6 4.87 -33.97 -3.59
CA LEU A 6 4.08 -34.06 -2.36
C LEU A 6 4.66 -33.27 -1.19
N LEU A 7 5.97 -32.94 -1.21
CA LEU A 7 6.62 -32.20 -0.13
C LEU A 7 6.61 -30.68 -0.34
N VAL A 8 6.37 -30.20 -1.56
CA VAL A 8 6.35 -28.76 -1.86
C VAL A 8 4.98 -28.13 -1.56
N LEU A 9 3.90 -28.88 -1.74
CA LEU A 9 2.53 -28.41 -1.48
C LEU A 9 2.31 -27.93 -0.02
N PRO A 10 2.70 -28.67 1.03
CA PRO A 10 2.50 -28.21 2.41
C PRO A 10 3.36 -26.97 2.76
N PHE A 11 4.52 -26.81 2.11
CA PHE A 11 5.36 -25.62 2.31
C PHE A 11 4.75 -24.36 1.70
N ILE A 12 4.09 -24.48 0.55
CA ILE A 12 3.36 -23.37 -0.10
C ILE A 12 2.13 -23.00 0.72
N ILE A 13 1.38 -23.97 1.22
CA ILE A 13 0.19 -23.75 2.06
C ILE A 13 0.59 -23.14 3.41
N LEU A 14 1.70 -23.57 4.02
CA LEU A 14 2.24 -22.99 5.25
C LEU A 14 2.72 -21.54 5.06
N LYS A 15 3.34 -21.20 3.91
CA LYS A 15 3.71 -19.82 3.60
C LYS A 15 2.49 -18.94 3.33
N LEU A 16 1.48 -19.44 2.59
CA LEU A 16 0.24 -18.72 2.37
C LEU A 16 -0.53 -18.50 3.68
N ASN A 17 -0.64 -19.49 4.55
CA ASN A 17 -1.26 -19.32 5.87
C ASN A 17 -0.47 -18.36 6.77
N ALA A 18 0.86 -18.33 6.71
CA ALA A 18 1.67 -17.38 7.47
C ALA A 18 1.45 -15.93 7.03
N ILE A 19 1.16 -15.70 5.74
CA ILE A 19 0.81 -14.37 5.21
C ILE A 19 -0.59 -13.95 5.69
N PHE A 20 -1.57 -14.88 5.70
CA PHE A 20 -2.94 -14.59 6.14
C PHE A 20 -3.08 -14.42 7.67
N HIS A 21 -2.26 -15.10 8.48
CA HIS A 21 -2.34 -15.00 9.95
C HIS A 21 -1.52 -13.84 10.55
N ARG A 22 -0.72 -13.12 9.76
CA ARG A 22 0.06 -11.96 10.25
C ARG A 22 -0.66 -10.61 10.19
N ARG A 23 -1.94 -10.55 9.85
CA ARG A 23 -2.75 -9.36 10.10
C ARG A 23 -2.92 -9.21 11.61
N GLY A 24 -1.93 -8.60 12.26
CA GLY A 24 -2.05 -8.23 13.67
C GLY A 24 -3.32 -7.41 13.87
N SER A 25 -4.12 -7.73 14.90
CA SER A 25 -5.31 -6.97 15.23
C SER A 25 -4.93 -5.53 15.50
N LEU A 26 -5.55 -4.59 14.78
CA LEU A 26 -5.43 -3.17 15.09
C LEU A 26 -6.01 -2.90 16.48
N PRO A 27 -5.41 -2.01 17.28
CA PRO A 27 -5.96 -1.62 18.55
C PRO A 27 -7.38 -1.08 18.38
N ALA A 28 -8.30 -1.45 19.28
CA ALA A 28 -9.67 -0.99 19.26
C ALA A 28 -9.71 0.54 19.38
N GLY A 29 -10.14 1.23 18.31
CA GLY A 29 -10.47 2.65 18.33
C GLY A 29 -9.41 3.63 17.83
N GLY A 30 -8.27 3.19 17.25
CA GLY A 30 -7.28 4.10 16.68
C GLY A 30 -6.49 3.49 15.54
N GLY A 31 -6.14 4.28 14.53
CA GLY A 31 -5.21 3.90 13.49
C GLY A 31 -3.79 3.71 14.06
N ARG A 32 -2.99 2.86 13.42
CA ARG A 32 -1.56 2.69 13.73
C ARG A 32 -0.73 3.50 12.75
N GLU A 33 -0.01 4.48 13.25
CA GLU A 33 0.96 5.24 12.47
C GLU A 33 2.36 4.63 12.61
N ILE A 34 3.06 4.48 11.48
CA ILE A 34 4.40 3.89 11.40
C ILE A 34 5.27 4.78 10.50
N TYR A 35 6.51 5.00 10.91
CA TYR A 35 7.54 5.65 10.11
C TYR A 35 8.77 4.76 10.00
N LEU A 36 9.27 4.56 8.76
CA LEU A 36 10.53 3.89 8.48
C LEU A 36 11.38 4.79 7.59
N ALA A 37 12.59 5.12 8.00
CA ALA A 37 13.52 5.92 7.18
C ALA A 37 13.94 5.16 5.92
N PHE A 38 14.08 3.82 6.02
CA PHE A 38 14.44 2.92 4.94
C PHE A 38 13.65 1.61 5.07
N PRO A 39 13.41 0.88 3.96
CA PRO A 39 12.88 -0.47 4.02
C PRO A 39 13.89 -1.36 4.75
N ALA A 40 13.57 -1.77 5.94
CA ALA A 40 14.34 -2.76 6.68
C ALA A 40 13.56 -4.07 6.73
N PRO A 41 14.19 -5.22 6.47
CA PRO A 41 13.54 -6.51 6.70
C PRO A 41 13.05 -6.60 8.14
N GLY A 42 11.76 -6.82 8.32
CA GLY A 42 11.20 -6.91 9.65
C GLY A 42 9.68 -6.79 9.68
N SER A 43 9.12 -7.00 10.85
CA SER A 43 7.67 -7.09 11.07
C SER A 43 6.89 -5.83 10.68
N GLU A 44 7.50 -4.64 10.78
CA GLU A 44 6.78 -3.39 10.48
C GLU A 44 6.63 -3.14 8.99
N LEU A 45 7.69 -3.34 8.18
CA LEU A 45 7.59 -3.24 6.72
C LEU A 45 6.63 -4.29 6.15
N GLU A 46 6.76 -5.55 6.60
CA GLU A 46 5.87 -6.63 6.21
C GLU A 46 4.41 -6.32 6.60
N PHE A 47 4.21 -5.71 7.77
CA PHE A 47 2.89 -5.30 8.23
C PHE A 47 2.29 -4.20 7.35
N ILE A 48 3.07 -3.15 6.99
CA ILE A 48 2.63 -2.10 6.06
C ILE A 48 2.26 -2.72 4.71
N GLN A 49 3.16 -3.52 4.13
CA GLN A 49 2.95 -4.13 2.82
C GLN A 49 1.71 -5.03 2.77
N ALA A 50 1.47 -5.80 3.84
CA ALA A 50 0.30 -6.67 3.94
C ALA A 50 -1.03 -5.90 4.02
N HIS A 51 -1.05 -4.72 4.66
CA HIS A 51 -2.28 -3.91 4.78
C HIS A 51 -2.50 -2.99 3.57
N ALA A 52 -1.42 -2.49 2.98
CA ALA A 52 -1.50 -1.68 1.77
C ALA A 52 -1.66 -2.51 0.49
N GLU A 53 -1.48 -3.84 0.57
CA GLU A 53 -1.50 -4.77 -0.58
C GLU A 53 -0.55 -4.30 -1.69
N VAL A 54 0.65 -3.84 -1.30
CA VAL A 54 1.71 -3.42 -2.22
C VAL A 54 3.06 -3.94 -1.76
N ARG A 55 3.96 -4.12 -2.69
CA ARG A 55 5.37 -4.36 -2.40
C ARG A 55 6.13 -3.03 -2.50
N ILE A 56 6.64 -2.55 -1.37
CA ILE A 56 7.48 -1.35 -1.32
C ILE A 56 8.90 -1.73 -1.75
N PRO A 57 9.47 -1.06 -2.80
CA PRO A 57 10.83 -1.36 -3.26
C PRO A 57 11.91 -1.07 -2.20
N ASP A 58 13.01 -1.81 -2.25
CA ASP A 58 14.14 -1.65 -1.33
C ASP A 58 14.83 -0.27 -1.45
N SER A 59 14.64 0.41 -2.58
CA SER A 59 15.15 1.77 -2.84
C SER A 59 14.24 2.88 -2.31
N ALA A 60 13.05 2.54 -1.80
CA ALA A 60 12.16 3.53 -1.20
C ALA A 60 12.77 4.12 0.08
N ILE A 61 12.48 5.37 0.37
CA ILE A 61 12.89 6.05 1.60
C ILE A 61 11.72 6.84 2.20
N GLU A 62 11.85 7.20 3.47
CA GLU A 62 10.83 8.00 4.18
C GLU A 62 9.43 7.39 4.08
N ILE A 63 9.30 6.15 4.48
CA ILE A 63 8.04 5.41 4.43
C ILE A 63 7.20 5.81 5.63
N HIS A 64 6.04 6.39 5.37
CA HIS A 64 5.01 6.69 6.35
C HIS A 64 3.79 5.83 6.07
N ALA A 65 3.18 5.29 7.10
CA ALA A 65 1.93 4.53 6.98
C ALA A 65 0.96 4.89 8.10
N LEU A 66 -0.31 5.01 7.75
CA LEU A 66 -1.44 5.04 8.67
C LEU A 66 -2.35 3.87 8.32
N ILE A 67 -2.54 2.97 9.27
CA ILE A 67 -3.30 1.74 9.07
C ILE A 67 -4.52 1.78 9.98
N ASN A 68 -5.70 1.91 9.38
CA ASN A 68 -6.99 1.88 10.05
C ASN A 68 -7.72 0.56 9.75
N LYS A 69 -8.87 0.38 10.34
CA LYS A 69 -9.71 -0.81 10.13
C LYS A 69 -10.23 -0.92 8.68
N SER A 70 -10.56 0.20 8.06
CA SER A 70 -11.20 0.29 6.74
C SER A 70 -10.28 0.81 5.64
N ASP A 71 -9.17 1.47 6.01
CA ASP A 71 -8.26 2.06 5.04
C ASP A 71 -6.80 1.98 5.49
N THR A 72 -5.93 1.92 4.53
CA THR A 72 -4.47 2.03 4.74
C THR A 72 -3.94 3.10 3.81
N ARG A 73 -3.19 4.04 4.38
CA ARG A 73 -2.50 5.11 3.67
C ARG A 73 -1.01 4.93 3.82
N VAL A 74 -0.30 4.92 2.69
CA VAL A 74 1.17 4.83 2.70
C VAL A 74 1.74 5.92 1.81
N ARG A 75 2.77 6.59 2.29
CA ARG A 75 3.57 7.54 1.52
C ARG A 75 5.04 7.13 1.59
N PHE A 76 5.74 7.20 0.47
CA PHE A 76 7.19 7.01 0.42
C PHE A 76 7.78 7.74 -0.78
N ASN A 77 9.09 7.99 -0.72
CA ASN A 77 9.84 8.53 -1.82
C ASN A 77 10.51 7.38 -2.58
N LEU A 78 10.48 7.45 -3.92
CA LEU A 78 10.99 6.40 -4.80
C LEU A 78 11.83 7.00 -5.93
N PRO A 79 13.02 6.44 -6.25
CA PRO A 79 13.76 6.81 -7.45
C PRO A 79 12.92 6.55 -8.72
N PRO A 80 12.88 7.47 -9.69
CA PRO A 80 12.06 7.32 -10.89
C PRO A 80 12.27 6.01 -11.67
N PRO A 81 13.49 5.44 -11.80
CA PRO A 81 13.68 4.18 -12.51
C PRO A 81 12.95 2.98 -11.89
N ASP A 82 12.71 3.00 -10.57
CA ASP A 82 12.12 1.88 -9.84
C ASP A 82 10.58 1.91 -9.84
N PHE A 83 10.00 3.01 -10.33
CA PHE A 83 8.55 3.17 -10.38
C PHE A 83 7.85 2.10 -11.22
N SER A 84 8.43 1.75 -12.38
CA SER A 84 7.87 0.72 -13.26
C SER A 84 7.87 -0.68 -12.63
N LEU A 85 8.81 -0.94 -11.72
CA LEU A 85 8.86 -2.19 -10.95
C LEU A 85 7.80 -2.19 -9.86
N PHE A 86 7.67 -1.08 -9.13
CA PHE A 86 6.66 -0.92 -8.08
C PHE A 86 5.24 -1.15 -8.61
N ILE A 87 4.87 -0.52 -9.73
CA ILE A 87 3.51 -0.58 -10.29
C ILE A 87 3.07 -1.99 -10.68
N LYS A 88 3.99 -2.86 -11.08
CA LYS A 88 3.66 -4.24 -11.48
C LYS A 88 3.05 -5.08 -10.36
N ASP A 89 3.34 -4.74 -9.12
CA ASP A 89 2.88 -5.47 -7.94
C ASP A 89 1.70 -4.76 -7.25
N THR A 90 0.95 -3.94 -8.00
CA THR A 90 -0.21 -3.18 -7.49
C THR A 90 -1.47 -3.54 -8.26
N TYR A 91 -2.62 -3.09 -7.77
CA TYR A 91 -3.92 -3.22 -8.48
C TYR A 91 -4.14 -2.13 -9.52
N CYS A 92 -3.10 -1.36 -9.85
CA CYS A 92 -3.17 -0.29 -10.84
C CYS A 92 -3.31 -0.88 -12.26
N ASP A 93 -4.51 -1.06 -12.73
CA ASP A 93 -4.86 -1.66 -14.02
C ASP A 93 -5.19 -0.62 -15.11
N GLN A 94 -5.32 0.65 -14.73
CA GLN A 94 -5.58 1.78 -15.61
C GLN A 94 -4.30 2.59 -15.84
N PRO A 95 -4.14 3.23 -17.00
CA PRO A 95 -3.02 4.14 -17.20
C PRO A 95 -3.10 5.34 -16.24
N PHE A 96 -1.94 5.83 -15.82
CA PHE A 96 -1.89 7.06 -15.03
C PHE A 96 -2.50 8.23 -15.82
N SER A 97 -3.32 9.01 -15.15
CA SER A 97 -3.95 10.22 -15.68
C SER A 97 -3.63 11.41 -14.78
N ALA A 98 -3.41 12.56 -15.39
CA ALA A 98 -3.21 13.81 -14.67
C ALA A 98 -4.39 14.09 -13.72
N LEU A 99 -4.07 14.46 -12.50
CA LEU A 99 -5.05 14.80 -11.47
C LEU A 99 -4.77 16.23 -10.99
N ASN A 100 -5.82 17.06 -10.95
CA ASN A 100 -5.69 18.35 -10.30
C ASN A 100 -5.54 18.13 -8.79
N PRO A 101 -4.43 18.57 -8.18
CA PRO A 101 -4.21 18.37 -6.73
C PRO A 101 -5.32 18.94 -5.85
N ARG A 102 -6.03 19.96 -6.32
CA ARG A 102 -7.17 20.55 -5.59
C ARG A 102 -8.37 19.63 -5.50
N ASP A 103 -8.46 18.62 -6.39
CA ASP A 103 -9.54 17.63 -6.38
C ASP A 103 -9.27 16.49 -5.40
N VAL A 104 -8.06 16.42 -4.84
CA VAL A 104 -7.72 15.46 -3.80
C VAL A 104 -8.23 15.99 -2.46
N ARG A 105 -9.21 15.29 -1.91
CA ARG A 105 -9.71 15.62 -0.57
C ARG A 105 -8.71 15.14 0.47
N CYS A 106 -8.18 16.08 1.25
CA CYS A 106 -7.49 15.79 2.50
C CYS A 106 -8.50 16.01 3.62
N GLU A 107 -8.65 15.05 4.50
CA GLU A 107 -9.54 15.15 5.66
C GLU A 107 -8.83 15.90 6.79
N GLU A 108 -9.60 16.54 7.67
CA GLU A 108 -9.06 17.28 8.81
C GLU A 108 -8.19 16.42 9.75
N HIS A 109 -8.46 15.11 9.76
CA HIS A 109 -7.75 14.13 10.58
C HIS A 109 -6.63 13.39 9.84
N ASP A 110 -6.35 13.78 8.60
CA ASP A 110 -5.23 13.20 7.86
C ASP A 110 -3.89 13.61 8.50
N PRO A 111 -2.92 12.70 8.59
CA PRO A 111 -1.62 13.03 9.15
C PRO A 111 -0.90 14.07 8.27
N ASP A 112 -0.04 14.85 8.91
CA ASP A 112 0.67 15.96 8.25
C ASP A 112 1.49 15.56 7.02
N TRP A 113 1.95 14.31 6.98
CA TRP A 113 2.70 13.77 5.84
C TRP A 113 1.80 13.32 4.67
N TRP A 114 0.48 13.17 4.88
CA TRP A 114 -0.49 12.83 3.84
C TRP A 114 -1.02 14.09 3.17
N ARG A 115 -0.26 14.65 2.23
CA ARG A 115 -0.62 15.91 1.56
C ARG A 115 -0.50 15.84 0.05
N PRO A 116 -1.19 14.92 -0.63
CA PRO A 116 -1.15 14.84 -2.09
C PRO A 116 -1.70 16.12 -2.76
N GLY A 117 -2.58 16.86 -2.09
CA GLY A 117 -3.10 18.13 -2.58
C GLY A 117 -2.06 19.28 -2.65
N ALA A 118 -0.87 19.10 -2.06
CA ALA A 118 0.23 20.06 -2.16
C ALA A 118 1.15 19.79 -3.38
N ALA A 119 0.97 18.68 -4.09
CA ALA A 119 1.74 18.34 -5.27
C ALA A 119 1.51 19.34 -6.43
N ILE A 120 2.47 19.46 -7.33
CA ILE A 120 2.37 20.30 -8.54
C ILE A 120 2.11 19.43 -9.77
N ASP A 121 2.71 18.25 -9.82
CA ASP A 121 2.63 17.31 -10.94
C ASP A 121 2.10 15.97 -10.41
N LEU A 122 0.77 15.91 -10.23
CA LEU A 122 0.10 14.76 -9.65
C LEU A 122 -0.58 13.92 -10.74
N GLU A 123 -0.29 12.65 -10.76
CA GLU A 123 -0.97 11.67 -11.60
C GLU A 123 -1.61 10.59 -10.71
N LYS A 124 -2.71 10.03 -11.19
CA LYS A 124 -3.49 9.02 -10.50
C LYS A 124 -3.68 7.76 -11.33
N CYS A 125 -3.59 6.62 -10.67
CA CYS A 125 -4.09 5.35 -11.16
C CYS A 125 -4.97 4.70 -10.10
N THR A 126 -5.99 3.97 -10.53
CA THR A 126 -6.88 3.21 -9.64
C THR A 126 -7.05 1.79 -10.15
N GLY A 127 -7.34 0.90 -9.25
CA GLY A 127 -7.66 -0.49 -9.55
C GLY A 127 -8.12 -1.22 -8.30
N GLY A 128 -8.37 -2.51 -8.41
CA GLY A 128 -8.83 -3.29 -7.26
C GLY A 128 -9.56 -4.56 -7.65
N ASN A 129 -10.21 -5.16 -6.67
CA ASN A 129 -11.07 -6.33 -6.81
C ASN A 129 -12.33 -6.14 -5.94
N SER A 130 -13.10 -7.21 -5.74
CA SER A 130 -14.35 -7.18 -4.97
C SER A 130 -14.19 -6.77 -3.49
N TYR A 131 -12.97 -6.78 -2.95
CA TYR A 131 -12.70 -6.56 -1.53
C TYR A 131 -11.75 -5.40 -1.26
N ILE A 132 -11.02 -4.97 -2.29
CA ILE A 132 -9.98 -3.97 -2.19
C ILE A 132 -10.15 -2.98 -3.32
N HIS A 133 -10.22 -1.72 -2.97
CA HIS A 133 -10.08 -0.61 -3.91
C HIS A 133 -8.77 0.13 -3.61
N GLN A 134 -7.88 0.22 -4.61
CA GLN A 134 -6.58 0.85 -4.46
C GLN A 134 -6.49 2.08 -5.34
N GLN A 135 -5.96 3.15 -4.78
CA GLN A 135 -5.61 4.37 -5.49
C GLN A 135 -4.13 4.65 -5.28
N ILE A 136 -3.41 4.87 -6.37
CA ILE A 136 -2.01 5.27 -6.35
C ILE A 136 -1.90 6.66 -6.93
N LEU A 137 -1.30 7.58 -6.17
CA LEU A 137 -0.97 8.92 -6.63
C LEU A 137 0.55 9.00 -6.76
N LYS A 138 1.01 9.58 -7.86
CA LYS A 138 2.42 9.82 -8.16
C LYS A 138 2.62 11.32 -8.31
N ASP A 139 3.45 11.91 -7.47
CA ASP A 139 3.90 13.29 -7.58
C ASP A 139 5.31 13.32 -8.18
N GLY A 140 5.44 13.91 -9.35
CA GLY A 140 6.68 14.09 -10.10
C GLY A 140 7.30 15.48 -9.93
N SER A 141 6.86 16.29 -8.97
CA SER A 141 7.31 17.68 -8.77
C SER A 141 8.80 17.80 -8.49
N ASP A 142 9.41 16.79 -7.86
CA ASP A 142 10.86 16.70 -7.65
C ASP A 142 11.51 15.88 -8.78
N ARG A 143 12.50 16.46 -9.46
CA ARG A 143 13.22 15.80 -10.57
C ARG A 143 14.08 14.61 -10.14
N GLY A 144 14.42 14.52 -8.87
CA GLY A 144 15.30 13.47 -8.33
C GLY A 144 14.55 12.30 -7.68
N SER A 145 13.29 12.51 -7.33
CA SER A 145 12.50 11.52 -6.59
C SER A 145 11.01 11.66 -6.93
N LEU A 146 10.32 10.55 -6.94
CA LEU A 146 8.86 10.52 -7.00
C LEU A 146 8.31 10.37 -5.59
N VAL A 147 7.30 11.14 -5.23
CA VAL A 147 6.53 10.89 -4.02
C VAL A 147 5.33 10.02 -4.40
N ILE A 148 5.25 8.85 -3.80
CA ILE A 148 4.19 7.88 -4.03
C ILE A 148 3.24 7.89 -2.83
N TYR A 149 1.96 8.03 -3.11
CA TYR A 149 0.88 7.86 -2.14
C TYR A 149 0.04 6.65 -2.54
N VAL A 150 -0.18 5.74 -1.62
CA VAL A 150 -1.04 4.57 -1.79
C VAL A 150 -2.19 4.68 -0.81
N LEU A 151 -3.41 4.68 -1.31
CA LEU A 151 -4.62 4.54 -0.52
C LEU A 151 -5.26 3.20 -0.86
N THR A 152 -5.38 2.33 0.13
CA THR A 152 -6.07 1.05 0.00
C THR A 152 -7.30 1.08 0.89
N LEU A 153 -8.47 0.94 0.29
CA LEU A 153 -9.75 0.82 0.97
C LEU A 153 -10.15 -0.66 1.00
N MET A 154 -10.53 -1.14 2.17
CA MET A 154 -11.05 -2.49 2.35
C MET A 154 -12.56 -2.41 2.57
N GLU A 155 -13.34 -3.08 1.72
CA GLU A 155 -14.77 -3.20 1.96
C GLU A 155 -14.99 -4.06 3.22
N ALA A 156 -15.74 -3.50 4.15
CA ALA A 156 -16.18 -4.27 5.31
C ALA A 156 -17.11 -5.39 4.83
N PHE A 157 -16.80 -6.64 5.17
CA PHE A 157 -17.78 -7.71 5.02
C PHE A 157 -18.99 -7.35 5.89
N GLU A 158 -20.10 -6.95 5.27
CA GLU A 158 -21.37 -6.99 5.94
C GLU A 158 -21.67 -8.46 6.19
N THR A 159 -21.49 -8.89 7.44
CA THR A 159 -22.06 -10.18 7.88
C THR A 159 -23.56 -10.09 7.65
N PRO A 160 -24.16 -10.99 6.83
CA PRO A 160 -25.61 -11.01 6.70
C PRO A 160 -26.19 -11.13 8.10
N SER A 161 -27.05 -10.17 8.47
CA SER A 161 -27.84 -10.24 9.69
C SER A 161 -28.77 -11.44 9.59
N GLU A 162 -28.53 -12.48 10.40
CA GLU A 162 -29.47 -13.58 10.61
C GLU A 162 -30.79 -13.09 11.22
#